data_8ce903a634e04c1504a27886493c0529
#
_entry.id   8ce903a634e04c1504a27886493c0529
#
_cell.length_a   1.000
_cell.length_b   1.000
_cell.length_c   1.000
_cell.angle_alpha   90.00
_cell.angle_beta   90.00
_cell.angle_gamma   90.00
#
_symmetry.space_group_name_H-M   'P 1'
#
loop_
_entity.id
_entity.type
_entity.pdbx_description
1 polymer ?
#
loop_
_entity_poly.entity_id
_entity_poly.type
_entity_poly.pdbx_seq_one_letter_code
_entity_poly.pdbx_strand_id
1 'polypeptide(L)'
;MIAANNVTLRVGKKALFEDVNIKFTEGNCYGMIGANGAGKSTFLKILSGQLEPTNGDVTITPGQRLSFLEQDHFKYDSYPVLDTVIMGNARLYEIMKEKEALYAKEDFTDEDGIKASELEGEFAEMNGWEAETDAEQLLNGLGIEPELHYAQMADLTGSQKVKVLLARALFGNPDILLLDEPTNHLDLDAIEWLEEFLINFENIVIVVSHDRYFLNKVCTQIADIDYGKIQLYAGNYDFWFESSQLLVKQMKEANKKKEEKIKELQDFISRFSANASKSKQATSRKKALEKIQLDDIKPSSRKYPYIDFRPNREIGNDVLQVEGLTKTVDGVKILDNLSFTLGREDKVAFVGSNEQAITMLFKILTGEEEPDSGYYKWGVTTTQAYFPKDNTAEFDCDLTIADWLTQYSEIKDVTYVRGFLGRMLFAGEDGVKRVRVLSGGEKVRCLLSKMMISGANVLVLDEPTNHLDMESITALNNGLIKFPGVLLFTCHDHQFVQTTANRIMEILPNGALIDKMTTYDEYLASDEMARKRHVYTMTEEDN
;
A
#
# COMPACT_ATOMS: atom_id res chain seq x y z
N MET A 1 -0.89 -17.41 21.20
CA MET A 1 0.46 -16.82 21.00
C MET A 1 1.14 -17.54 19.83
N ILE A 2 1.79 -16.78 18.95
CA ILE A 2 2.70 -17.32 17.91
C ILE A 2 4.09 -16.71 18.10
N ALA A 3 5.13 -17.50 17.97
CA ALA A 3 6.50 -17.06 18.16
C ALA A 3 7.43 -17.64 17.07
N ALA A 4 8.31 -16.80 16.57
CA ALA A 4 9.44 -17.19 15.75
C ALA A 4 10.67 -17.30 16.63
N ASN A 5 11.39 -18.42 16.54
CA ASN A 5 12.57 -18.73 17.37
C ASN A 5 13.78 -18.92 16.46
N ASN A 6 14.75 -18.01 16.54
CA ASN A 6 15.99 -18.02 15.76
C ASN A 6 15.76 -18.21 14.25
N VAL A 7 14.70 -17.63 13.72
CA VAL A 7 14.31 -17.78 12.32
C VAL A 7 15.28 -17.01 11.42
N THR A 8 15.87 -17.74 10.47
CA THR A 8 16.73 -17.19 9.43
C THR A 8 16.22 -17.65 8.08
N LEU A 9 16.13 -16.73 7.12
CA LEU A 9 15.81 -17.06 5.75
C LEU A 9 16.88 -16.52 4.80
N ARG A 10 17.44 -17.40 3.98
CA ARG A 10 18.40 -17.06 2.94
C ARG A 10 17.85 -17.35 1.55
N VAL A 11 18.04 -16.40 0.65
CA VAL A 11 17.78 -16.58 -0.78
C VAL A 11 19.12 -16.52 -1.50
N GLY A 12 19.63 -17.68 -1.89
CA GLY A 12 20.98 -17.82 -2.41
C GLY A 12 22.04 -17.46 -1.35
N LYS A 13 22.89 -16.49 -1.68
CA LYS A 13 23.95 -16.01 -0.76
C LYS A 13 23.49 -14.90 0.19
N LYS A 14 22.33 -14.31 -0.05
CA LYS A 14 21.84 -13.18 0.73
C LYS A 14 20.81 -13.65 1.75
N ALA A 15 21.00 -13.26 3.02
CA ALA A 15 19.96 -13.39 4.02
C ALA A 15 18.97 -12.24 3.90
N LEU A 16 17.67 -12.57 3.91
CA LEU A 16 16.61 -11.56 4.03
C LEU A 16 16.52 -11.10 5.48
N PHE A 17 16.54 -12.04 6.41
CA PHE A 17 16.63 -11.77 7.85
C PHE A 17 17.32 -12.95 8.55
N GLU A 18 17.97 -12.67 9.67
CA GLU A 18 18.76 -13.63 10.45
C GLU A 18 18.42 -13.55 11.94
N ASP A 19 18.39 -14.72 12.58
CA ASP A 19 18.23 -14.87 14.04
C ASP A 19 17.04 -14.08 14.61
N VAL A 20 15.90 -14.16 13.93
CA VAL A 20 14.69 -13.48 14.34
C VAL A 20 14.06 -14.21 15.53
N ASN A 21 13.94 -13.50 16.65
CA ASN A 21 13.24 -13.94 17.85
C ASN A 21 12.13 -12.95 18.15
N ILE A 22 10.88 -13.33 17.90
CA ILE A 22 9.74 -12.44 18.03
C ILE A 22 8.52 -13.20 18.53
N LYS A 23 7.76 -12.59 19.43
CA LYS A 23 6.50 -13.13 19.95
C LYS A 23 5.36 -12.19 19.62
N PHE A 24 4.29 -12.75 19.08
CA PHE A 24 3.04 -12.05 18.85
C PHE A 24 2.00 -12.53 19.88
N THR A 25 1.39 -11.59 20.57
CA THR A 25 0.47 -11.84 21.67
C THR A 25 -0.94 -11.33 21.35
N GLU A 26 -1.93 -11.91 22.01
CA GLU A 26 -3.34 -11.57 21.87
C GLU A 26 -3.61 -10.08 22.20
N GLY A 27 -4.69 -9.55 21.63
CA GLY A 27 -5.09 -8.16 21.81
C GLY A 27 -4.26 -7.15 21.03
N ASN A 28 -3.40 -7.59 20.10
CA ASN A 28 -2.56 -6.71 19.29
C ASN A 28 -2.77 -6.93 17.79
N CYS A 29 -2.79 -5.83 17.07
CA CYS A 29 -2.65 -5.80 15.62
C CYS A 29 -1.24 -5.33 15.26
N TYR A 30 -0.46 -6.21 14.64
CA TYR A 30 0.92 -5.95 14.25
C TYR A 30 0.97 -5.56 12.78
N GLY A 31 1.39 -4.34 12.49
CA GLY A 31 1.68 -3.88 11.12
C GLY A 31 3.11 -4.27 10.74
N MET A 32 3.27 -5.15 9.78
CA MET A 32 4.59 -5.54 9.28
C MET A 32 5.01 -4.62 8.14
N ILE A 33 6.11 -3.93 8.32
CA ILE A 33 6.66 -2.97 7.37
C ILE A 33 8.10 -3.31 7.01
N GLY A 34 8.56 -2.77 5.90
CA GLY A 34 9.91 -2.99 5.38
C GLY A 34 9.97 -2.65 3.90
N ALA A 35 11.18 -2.45 3.38
CA ALA A 35 11.40 -2.18 1.97
C ALA A 35 10.84 -3.29 1.07
N ASN A 36 10.58 -2.98 -0.20
CA ASN A 36 10.22 -4.02 -1.18
C ASN A 36 11.35 -5.05 -1.29
N GLY A 37 10.95 -6.33 -1.23
CA GLY A 37 11.91 -7.42 -1.22
C GLY A 37 12.61 -7.66 0.14
N ALA A 38 12.22 -6.97 1.22
CA ALA A 38 12.74 -7.22 2.56
C ALA A 38 12.29 -8.57 3.16
N GLY A 39 11.24 -9.17 2.60
CA GLY A 39 10.74 -10.48 3.01
C GLY A 39 9.46 -10.45 3.84
N LYS A 40 8.66 -9.39 3.77
CA LYS A 40 7.38 -9.26 4.50
C LYS A 40 6.43 -10.44 4.25
N SER A 41 5.98 -10.60 3.02
CA SER A 41 5.09 -11.71 2.61
C SER A 41 5.73 -13.08 2.83
N THR A 42 7.05 -13.16 2.67
CA THR A 42 7.80 -14.40 2.91
C THR A 42 7.80 -14.77 4.39
N PHE A 43 7.92 -13.79 5.26
CA PHE A 43 7.83 -14.04 6.71
C PHE A 43 6.43 -14.49 7.13
N LEU A 44 5.36 -13.91 6.54
CA LEU A 44 4.00 -14.41 6.76
C LEU A 44 3.83 -15.87 6.31
N LYS A 45 4.44 -16.27 5.18
CA LYS A 45 4.44 -17.66 4.72
C LYS A 45 5.18 -18.60 5.67
N ILE A 46 6.25 -18.13 6.31
CA ILE A 46 6.95 -18.91 7.36
C ILE A 46 6.05 -19.06 8.59
N LEU A 47 5.40 -17.98 9.05
CA LEU A 47 4.49 -18.03 10.19
C LEU A 47 3.28 -18.96 9.94
N SER A 48 2.78 -19.01 8.70
CA SER A 48 1.67 -19.89 8.31
C SER A 48 2.08 -21.34 8.03
N GLY A 49 3.37 -21.66 8.06
CA GLY A 49 3.87 -22.98 7.73
C GLY A 49 3.90 -23.32 6.23
N GLN A 50 3.61 -22.36 5.35
CA GLN A 50 3.69 -22.55 3.89
C GLN A 50 5.12 -22.58 3.36
N LEU A 51 6.05 -22.02 4.11
CA LEU A 51 7.48 -21.98 3.77
C LEU A 51 8.31 -22.35 5.00
N GLU A 52 9.23 -23.28 4.83
CA GLU A 52 10.19 -23.61 5.87
C GLU A 52 11.33 -22.59 5.91
N PRO A 53 11.72 -22.08 7.10
CA PRO A 53 12.88 -21.21 7.23
C PRO A 53 14.18 -22.00 6.97
N THR A 54 15.26 -21.31 6.65
CA THR A 54 16.58 -21.93 6.51
C THR A 54 17.10 -22.45 7.87
N ASN A 55 16.84 -21.71 8.94
CA ASN A 55 17.11 -22.11 10.32
C ASN A 55 16.00 -21.59 11.23
N GLY A 56 15.87 -22.19 12.41
CA GLY A 56 14.87 -21.83 13.39
C GLY A 56 13.51 -22.49 13.14
N ASP A 57 12.57 -22.15 13.96
CA ASP A 57 11.21 -22.70 13.94
C ASP A 57 10.17 -21.66 14.35
N VAL A 58 8.92 -21.98 14.06
CA VAL A 58 7.75 -21.22 14.49
C VAL A 58 6.92 -22.08 15.42
N THR A 59 6.58 -21.55 16.60
CA THR A 59 5.74 -22.23 17.58
C THR A 59 4.41 -21.50 17.76
N ILE A 60 3.32 -22.27 17.77
CA ILE A 60 1.96 -21.78 18.03
C ILE A 60 1.47 -22.48 19.29
N THR A 61 0.80 -21.75 20.16
CA THR A 61 0.16 -22.34 21.34
C THR A 61 -0.80 -23.47 20.92
N PRO A 62 -0.67 -24.68 21.51
CA PRO A 62 -1.53 -25.80 21.13
C PRO A 62 -3.02 -25.46 21.21
N GLY A 63 -3.81 -25.91 20.24
CA GLY A 63 -5.24 -25.65 20.14
C GLY A 63 -5.63 -24.32 19.50
N GLN A 64 -4.69 -23.44 19.22
CA GLN A 64 -4.96 -22.18 18.51
C GLN A 64 -5.03 -22.39 17.01
N ARG A 65 -6.02 -21.76 16.36
CA ARG A 65 -6.26 -21.80 14.94
C ARG A 65 -5.64 -20.60 14.24
N LEU A 66 -4.82 -20.85 13.24
CA LEU A 66 -4.25 -19.84 12.37
C LEU A 66 -5.06 -19.75 11.08
N SER A 67 -5.38 -18.53 10.67
CA SER A 67 -6.01 -18.21 9.39
C SER A 67 -5.13 -17.23 8.61
N PHE A 68 -5.09 -17.37 7.30
CA PHE A 68 -4.33 -16.48 6.43
C PHE A 68 -5.10 -16.15 5.15
N LEU A 69 -4.83 -14.98 4.59
CA LEU A 69 -5.42 -14.53 3.33
C LEU A 69 -4.78 -15.28 2.15
N GLU A 70 -5.59 -16.07 1.46
CA GLU A 70 -5.18 -16.79 0.25
C GLU A 70 -4.97 -15.82 -0.92
N GLN A 71 -3.94 -16.07 -1.72
CA GLN A 71 -3.62 -15.26 -2.89
C GLN A 71 -4.09 -15.89 -4.22
N ASP A 72 -4.41 -17.18 -4.23
CA ASP A 72 -4.92 -17.87 -5.41
C ASP A 72 -6.44 -17.67 -5.54
N HIS A 73 -6.83 -16.77 -6.41
CA HIS A 73 -8.22 -16.36 -6.62
C HIS A 73 -9.07 -17.45 -7.29
N PHE A 74 -8.46 -18.45 -7.93
CA PHE A 74 -9.16 -19.48 -8.70
C PHE A 74 -9.28 -20.81 -7.98
N LYS A 75 -8.61 -20.94 -6.85
CA LYS A 75 -8.54 -22.19 -6.07
C LYS A 75 -9.93 -22.75 -5.69
N TYR A 76 -10.90 -21.88 -5.51
CA TYR A 76 -12.23 -22.22 -5.02
C TYR A 76 -13.34 -22.10 -6.07
N ASP A 77 -13.00 -22.00 -7.35
CA ASP A 77 -13.98 -21.80 -8.44
C ASP A 77 -15.06 -22.89 -8.53
N SER A 78 -14.79 -24.08 -8.04
CA SER A 78 -15.74 -25.20 -8.01
C SER A 78 -16.70 -25.20 -6.81
N TYR A 79 -16.61 -24.21 -5.93
CA TYR A 79 -17.41 -24.14 -4.72
C TYR A 79 -18.38 -22.94 -4.72
N PRO A 80 -19.52 -23.03 -4.01
CA PRO A 80 -20.36 -21.88 -3.73
C PRO A 80 -19.63 -20.82 -2.90
N VAL A 81 -20.03 -19.57 -3.04
CA VAL A 81 -19.44 -18.43 -2.29
C VAL A 81 -19.53 -18.64 -0.79
N LEU A 82 -20.72 -18.98 -0.28
CA LEU A 82 -20.95 -19.18 1.16
C LEU A 82 -20.11 -20.33 1.72
N ASP A 83 -20.07 -21.46 1.01
CA ASP A 83 -19.22 -22.60 1.37
C ASP A 83 -17.75 -22.22 1.45
N THR A 84 -17.27 -21.43 0.49
CA THR A 84 -15.88 -20.95 0.44
C THR A 84 -15.52 -20.14 1.70
N VAL A 85 -16.42 -19.29 2.18
CA VAL A 85 -16.21 -18.54 3.42
C VAL A 85 -16.16 -19.47 4.63
N ILE A 86 -17.09 -20.40 4.75
CA ILE A 86 -17.14 -21.35 5.87
C ILE A 86 -15.92 -22.28 5.90
N MET A 87 -15.33 -22.59 4.76
CA MET A 87 -14.05 -23.33 4.64
C MET A 87 -12.89 -22.62 5.34
N GLY A 88 -13.03 -21.36 5.70
CA GLY A 88 -12.08 -20.66 6.57
C GLY A 88 -11.87 -21.36 7.91
N ASN A 89 -12.89 -22.06 8.41
CA ASN A 89 -12.76 -23.04 9.47
C ASN A 89 -12.92 -24.46 8.88
N ALA A 90 -11.81 -25.06 8.48
CA ALA A 90 -11.80 -26.33 7.76
C ALA A 90 -12.52 -27.44 8.54
N ARG A 91 -12.31 -27.52 9.87
CA ARG A 91 -12.96 -28.58 10.68
C ARG A 91 -14.48 -28.41 10.73
N LEU A 92 -14.95 -27.17 10.87
CA LEU A 92 -16.39 -26.89 10.84
C LEU A 92 -17.03 -27.30 9.52
N TYR A 93 -16.38 -26.97 8.40
CA TYR A 93 -16.86 -27.35 7.07
C TYR A 93 -16.88 -28.86 6.88
N GLU A 94 -15.84 -29.58 7.32
CA GLU A 94 -15.79 -31.05 7.30
C GLU A 94 -16.96 -31.65 8.09
N ILE A 95 -17.22 -31.15 9.31
CA ILE A 95 -18.34 -31.61 10.13
C ILE A 95 -19.68 -31.40 9.42
N MET A 96 -19.88 -30.23 8.80
CA MET A 96 -21.09 -29.95 8.02
C MET A 96 -21.28 -30.98 6.91
N LYS A 97 -20.24 -31.29 6.16
CA LYS A 97 -20.30 -32.28 5.06
C LYS A 97 -20.44 -33.72 5.57
N GLU A 98 -19.76 -34.09 6.66
CA GLU A 98 -19.93 -35.40 7.27
C GLU A 98 -21.35 -35.60 7.80
N LYS A 99 -21.95 -34.57 8.41
CA LYS A 99 -23.35 -34.60 8.87
C LYS A 99 -24.31 -34.77 7.70
N GLU A 100 -24.16 -33.95 6.64
CA GLU A 100 -24.99 -34.07 5.43
C GLU A 100 -24.92 -35.49 4.84
N ALA A 101 -23.71 -36.02 4.70
CA ALA A 101 -23.50 -37.37 4.16
C ALA A 101 -24.09 -38.45 5.07
N LEU A 102 -23.99 -38.28 6.39
CA LEU A 102 -24.49 -39.25 7.36
C LEU A 102 -26.02 -39.28 7.39
N TYR A 103 -26.67 -38.11 7.37
CA TYR A 103 -28.13 -38.03 7.34
C TYR A 103 -28.76 -38.40 5.97
N ALA A 104 -27.98 -38.40 4.91
CA ALA A 104 -28.42 -38.81 3.57
C ALA A 104 -28.36 -40.32 3.36
N LYS A 105 -27.84 -41.10 4.32
CA LYS A 105 -27.79 -42.58 4.22
C LYS A 105 -29.19 -43.19 4.28
N GLU A 106 -29.50 -44.08 3.36
CA GLU A 106 -30.75 -44.84 3.36
C GLU A 106 -30.79 -45.88 4.51
N ASP A 107 -29.62 -46.49 4.83
CA ASP A 107 -29.44 -47.45 5.92
C ASP A 107 -28.72 -46.77 7.11
N PHE A 108 -29.46 -46.08 7.94
CA PHE A 108 -28.94 -45.43 9.13
C PHE A 108 -28.82 -46.41 10.29
N THR A 109 -27.60 -46.69 10.78
CA THR A 109 -27.30 -47.62 11.84
C THR A 109 -27.20 -46.97 13.23
N ASP A 110 -27.19 -47.80 14.31
CA ASP A 110 -26.94 -47.28 15.67
C ASP A 110 -25.56 -46.63 15.82
N GLU A 111 -24.55 -47.14 15.09
CA GLU A 111 -23.20 -46.55 15.03
C GLU A 111 -23.22 -45.19 14.34
N ASP A 112 -24.02 -45.06 13.27
CA ASP A 112 -24.26 -43.77 12.63
C ASP A 112 -24.92 -42.75 13.56
N GLY A 113 -25.82 -43.21 14.42
CA GLY A 113 -26.46 -42.38 15.47
C GLY A 113 -25.47 -41.87 16.49
N ILE A 114 -24.55 -42.67 16.96
CA ILE A 114 -23.48 -42.26 17.89
C ILE A 114 -22.59 -41.23 17.22
N LYS A 115 -22.12 -41.50 15.99
CA LYS A 115 -21.28 -40.57 15.22
C LYS A 115 -22.00 -39.25 14.96
N ALA A 116 -23.29 -39.28 14.61
CA ALA A 116 -24.10 -38.08 14.45
C ALA A 116 -24.15 -37.23 15.72
N SER A 117 -24.31 -37.86 16.87
CA SER A 117 -24.33 -37.16 18.16
C SER A 117 -23.00 -36.51 18.53
N GLU A 118 -21.89 -37.19 18.22
CA GLU A 118 -20.54 -36.62 18.40
C GLU A 118 -20.31 -35.42 17.48
N LEU A 119 -20.68 -35.53 16.20
CA LEU A 119 -20.56 -34.44 15.23
C LEU A 119 -21.46 -33.23 15.61
N GLU A 120 -22.66 -33.47 16.12
CA GLU A 120 -23.54 -32.39 16.63
C GLU A 120 -22.92 -31.68 17.82
N GLY A 121 -22.25 -32.41 18.71
CA GLY A 121 -21.54 -31.83 19.85
C GLY A 121 -20.40 -30.90 19.38
N GLU A 122 -19.52 -31.39 18.51
CA GLU A 122 -18.44 -30.57 17.94
C GLU A 122 -19.00 -29.37 17.15
N PHE A 123 -20.06 -29.55 16.38
CA PHE A 123 -20.71 -28.50 15.61
C PHE A 123 -21.25 -27.39 16.52
N ALA A 124 -21.86 -27.73 17.62
CA ALA A 124 -22.36 -26.77 18.62
C ALA A 124 -21.21 -26.03 19.31
N GLU A 125 -20.11 -26.72 19.65
CA GLU A 125 -18.92 -26.09 20.26
C GLU A 125 -18.26 -25.05 19.34
N MET A 126 -18.38 -25.24 18.03
CA MET A 126 -17.85 -24.31 17.01
C MET A 126 -18.85 -23.25 16.55
N ASN A 127 -19.99 -23.07 17.24
CA ASN A 127 -21.09 -22.20 16.81
C ASN A 127 -21.59 -22.48 15.38
N GLY A 128 -21.62 -23.75 14.99
CA GLY A 128 -21.97 -24.16 13.63
C GLY A 128 -23.37 -23.74 13.18
N TRP A 129 -24.31 -23.57 14.11
CA TRP A 129 -25.67 -23.10 13.83
C TRP A 129 -25.72 -21.66 13.31
N GLU A 130 -24.73 -20.85 13.65
CA GLU A 130 -24.62 -19.45 13.22
C GLU A 130 -23.65 -19.28 12.04
N ALA A 131 -23.02 -20.37 11.57
CA ALA A 131 -21.97 -20.30 10.57
C ALA A 131 -22.41 -19.61 9.25
N GLU A 132 -23.59 -19.92 8.74
CA GLU A 132 -24.12 -19.26 7.53
C GLU A 132 -24.39 -17.78 7.76
N THR A 133 -25.01 -17.43 8.88
CA THR A 133 -25.29 -16.03 9.25
C THR A 133 -24.00 -15.22 9.41
N ASP A 134 -23.00 -15.79 10.08
CA ASP A 134 -21.70 -15.14 10.26
C ASP A 134 -21.00 -14.93 8.92
N ALA A 135 -21.04 -15.95 8.04
CA ALA A 135 -20.48 -15.84 6.70
C ALA A 135 -21.19 -14.76 5.83
N GLU A 136 -22.52 -14.70 5.92
CA GLU A 136 -23.31 -13.66 5.23
C GLU A 136 -22.98 -12.26 5.75
N GLN A 137 -22.79 -12.10 7.06
CA GLN A 137 -22.40 -10.81 7.64
C GLN A 137 -21.04 -10.34 7.15
N LEU A 138 -20.05 -11.24 7.06
CA LEU A 138 -18.73 -10.93 6.50
C LEU A 138 -18.81 -10.53 5.03
N LEU A 139 -19.57 -11.27 4.23
CA LEU A 139 -19.76 -10.98 2.82
C LEU A 139 -20.46 -9.61 2.60
N ASN A 140 -21.52 -9.34 3.35
CA ASN A 140 -22.23 -8.06 3.28
C ASN A 140 -21.31 -6.90 3.70
N GLY A 141 -20.54 -7.05 4.75
CA GLY A 141 -19.59 -6.04 5.22
C GLY A 141 -18.51 -5.71 4.18
N LEU A 142 -18.11 -6.69 3.38
CA LEU A 142 -17.15 -6.51 2.29
C LEU A 142 -17.80 -6.10 0.96
N GLY A 143 -19.12 -5.84 0.95
CA GLY A 143 -19.84 -5.37 -0.23
C GLY A 143 -20.08 -6.45 -1.28
N ILE A 144 -20.26 -7.70 -0.86
CA ILE A 144 -20.80 -8.79 -1.69
C ILE A 144 -22.30 -8.87 -1.47
N GLU A 145 -23.06 -8.61 -2.52
CA GLU A 145 -24.52 -8.57 -2.48
C GLU A 145 -25.15 -9.93 -2.12
N PRO A 146 -26.28 -9.96 -1.38
CA PRO A 146 -26.91 -11.21 -0.92
C PRO A 146 -27.24 -12.19 -2.05
N GLU A 147 -27.55 -11.70 -3.25
CA GLU A 147 -27.84 -12.53 -4.42
C GLU A 147 -26.63 -13.38 -4.86
N LEU A 148 -25.42 -12.91 -4.57
CA LEU A 148 -24.17 -13.60 -4.91
C LEU A 148 -23.73 -14.61 -3.85
N HIS A 149 -24.32 -14.63 -2.65
CA HIS A 149 -23.89 -15.51 -1.57
C HIS A 149 -24.02 -16.99 -1.91
N TYR A 150 -25.01 -17.36 -2.72
CA TYR A 150 -25.28 -18.73 -3.16
C TYR A 150 -24.77 -19.01 -4.58
N ALA A 151 -24.15 -18.03 -5.24
CA ALA A 151 -23.53 -18.21 -6.55
C ALA A 151 -22.27 -19.08 -6.48
N GLN A 152 -21.83 -19.59 -7.62
CA GLN A 152 -20.54 -20.26 -7.69
C GLN A 152 -19.39 -19.24 -7.72
N MET A 153 -18.26 -19.56 -7.10
CA MET A 153 -17.08 -18.72 -7.15
C MET A 153 -16.61 -18.41 -8.58
N ALA A 154 -16.80 -19.37 -9.51
CA ALA A 154 -16.46 -19.19 -10.92
C ALA A 154 -17.22 -18.04 -11.59
N ASP A 155 -18.43 -17.72 -11.12
CA ASP A 155 -19.31 -16.69 -11.69
C ASP A 155 -18.95 -15.28 -11.22
N LEU A 156 -18.08 -15.13 -10.22
CA LEU A 156 -17.68 -13.86 -9.66
C LEU A 156 -16.57 -13.21 -10.49
N THR A 157 -16.53 -11.87 -10.44
CA THR A 157 -15.39 -11.10 -10.97
C THR A 157 -14.13 -11.31 -10.10
N GLY A 158 -12.95 -11.00 -10.65
CA GLY A 158 -11.70 -11.12 -9.89
C GLY A 158 -11.70 -10.31 -8.58
N SER A 159 -12.24 -9.09 -8.61
CA SER A 159 -12.36 -8.25 -7.41
C SER A 159 -13.31 -8.86 -6.37
N GLN A 160 -14.44 -9.41 -6.79
CA GLN A 160 -15.37 -10.10 -5.89
C GLN A 160 -14.74 -11.35 -5.26
N LYS A 161 -13.99 -12.13 -6.05
CA LYS A 161 -13.26 -13.30 -5.52
C LYS A 161 -12.28 -12.92 -4.41
N VAL A 162 -11.55 -11.82 -4.56
CA VAL A 162 -10.65 -11.31 -3.50
C VAL A 162 -11.40 -10.99 -2.22
N LYS A 163 -12.55 -10.32 -2.31
CA LYS A 163 -13.41 -10.02 -1.17
C LYS A 163 -13.92 -11.27 -0.46
N VAL A 164 -14.32 -12.29 -1.22
CA VAL A 164 -14.75 -13.59 -0.66
C VAL A 164 -13.60 -14.31 0.05
N LEU A 165 -12.39 -14.30 -0.51
CA LEU A 165 -11.21 -14.89 0.14
C LEU A 165 -10.83 -14.14 1.42
N LEU A 166 -11.02 -12.83 1.45
CA LEU A 166 -10.85 -12.06 2.69
C LEU A 166 -11.90 -12.45 3.74
N ALA A 167 -13.18 -12.55 3.36
CA ALA A 167 -14.23 -13.05 4.26
C ALA A 167 -13.90 -14.44 4.82
N ARG A 168 -13.40 -15.33 3.97
CA ARG A 168 -12.91 -16.66 4.38
C ARG A 168 -11.80 -16.58 5.43
N ALA A 169 -10.84 -15.69 5.25
CA ALA A 169 -9.75 -15.51 6.21
C ALA A 169 -10.26 -15.00 7.58
N LEU A 170 -11.24 -14.12 7.57
CA LEU A 170 -11.84 -13.53 8.79
C LEU A 170 -12.83 -14.47 9.50
N PHE A 171 -13.34 -15.50 8.81
CA PHE A 171 -14.40 -16.36 9.30
C PHE A 171 -14.03 -17.15 10.55
N GLY A 172 -14.96 -17.28 11.48
CA GLY A 172 -14.88 -18.18 12.62
C GLY A 172 -13.95 -17.71 13.74
N ASN A 173 -13.68 -16.43 13.86
CA ASN A 173 -12.86 -15.83 14.91
C ASN A 173 -11.52 -16.55 15.13
N PRO A 174 -10.61 -16.57 14.15
CA PRO A 174 -9.33 -17.25 14.27
C PRO A 174 -8.49 -16.67 15.41
N ASP A 175 -7.68 -17.50 16.06
CA ASP A 175 -6.78 -17.07 17.14
C ASP A 175 -5.60 -16.25 16.59
N ILE A 176 -5.19 -16.55 15.37
CA ILE A 176 -4.10 -15.88 14.66
C ILE A 176 -4.54 -15.60 13.23
N LEU A 177 -4.56 -14.33 12.86
CA LEU A 177 -4.98 -13.86 11.54
C LEU A 177 -3.80 -13.21 10.82
N LEU A 178 -3.44 -13.76 9.66
CA LEU A 178 -2.36 -13.26 8.81
C LEU A 178 -2.95 -12.66 7.53
N LEU A 179 -2.75 -11.38 7.31
CA LEU A 179 -3.27 -10.62 6.17
C LEU A 179 -2.13 -10.00 5.36
N ASP A 180 -1.99 -10.40 4.12
CA ASP A 180 -1.03 -9.82 3.18
C ASP A 180 -1.76 -8.95 2.17
N GLU A 181 -1.57 -7.63 2.28
CA GLU A 181 -2.21 -6.58 1.45
C GLU A 181 -3.75 -6.70 1.38
N PRO A 182 -4.46 -6.74 2.53
CA PRO A 182 -5.90 -7.02 2.54
C PRO A 182 -6.77 -5.90 1.97
N THR A 183 -6.25 -4.69 1.85
CA THR A 183 -6.97 -3.54 1.29
C THR A 183 -6.95 -3.47 -0.23
N ASN A 184 -6.13 -4.29 -0.89
CA ASN A 184 -6.07 -4.34 -2.34
C ASN A 184 -7.42 -4.78 -2.93
N HIS A 185 -7.89 -4.05 -3.95
CA HIS A 185 -9.15 -4.31 -4.65
C HIS A 185 -10.42 -4.11 -3.80
N LEU A 186 -10.31 -3.48 -2.63
CA LEU A 186 -11.46 -3.04 -1.84
C LEU A 186 -11.85 -1.61 -2.20
N ASP A 187 -13.15 -1.34 -2.18
CA ASP A 187 -13.68 0.03 -2.17
C ASP A 187 -13.60 0.66 -0.77
N LEU A 188 -13.85 1.95 -0.69
CA LEU A 188 -13.73 2.69 0.58
C LEU A 188 -14.61 2.12 1.69
N ASP A 189 -15.83 1.73 1.37
CA ASP A 189 -16.79 1.20 2.35
C ASP A 189 -16.31 -0.15 2.92
N ALA A 190 -15.78 -1.01 2.06
CA ALA A 190 -15.20 -2.29 2.48
C ALA A 190 -13.91 -2.12 3.29
N ILE A 191 -13.08 -1.12 2.97
CA ILE A 191 -11.88 -0.79 3.77
C ILE A 191 -12.30 -0.29 5.15
N GLU A 192 -13.26 0.63 5.24
CA GLU A 192 -13.75 1.16 6.51
C GLU A 192 -14.36 0.05 7.38
N TRP A 193 -15.15 -0.83 6.79
CA TRP A 193 -15.67 -2.00 7.49
C TRP A 193 -14.56 -2.93 8.01
N LEU A 194 -13.53 -3.19 7.19
CA LEU A 194 -12.39 -4.02 7.58
C LEU A 194 -11.59 -3.37 8.72
N GLU A 195 -11.38 -2.07 8.67
CA GLU A 195 -10.72 -1.32 9.74
C GLU A 195 -11.47 -1.47 11.06
N GLU A 196 -12.80 -1.29 11.05
CA GLU A 196 -13.64 -1.44 12.21
C GLU A 196 -13.63 -2.89 12.74
N PHE A 197 -13.68 -3.88 11.86
CA PHE A 197 -13.55 -5.28 12.21
C PHE A 197 -12.22 -5.57 12.93
N LEU A 198 -11.09 -5.10 12.38
CA LEU A 198 -9.76 -5.34 12.97
C LEU A 198 -9.53 -4.58 14.28
N ILE A 199 -10.08 -3.37 14.42
CA ILE A 199 -10.02 -2.61 15.68
C ILE A 199 -10.72 -3.37 16.81
N ASN A 200 -11.84 -4.02 16.51
CA ASN A 200 -12.63 -4.78 17.47
C ASN A 200 -12.17 -6.24 17.62
N PHE A 201 -11.19 -6.67 16.85
CA PHE A 201 -10.68 -8.04 16.87
C PHE A 201 -9.76 -8.25 18.08
N GLU A 202 -10.12 -9.18 18.96
CA GLU A 202 -9.44 -9.37 20.26
C GLU A 202 -8.24 -10.30 20.20
N ASN A 203 -8.08 -11.07 19.14
CA ASN A 203 -6.99 -12.04 18.98
C ASN A 203 -5.76 -11.42 18.29
N ILE A 204 -4.87 -12.24 17.74
CA ILE A 204 -3.65 -11.79 17.10
C ILE A 204 -3.92 -11.48 15.64
N VAL A 205 -3.58 -10.28 15.19
CA VAL A 205 -3.53 -9.92 13.77
C VAL A 205 -2.11 -9.52 13.38
N ILE A 206 -1.62 -10.07 12.26
CA ILE A 206 -0.37 -9.63 11.62
C ILE A 206 -0.73 -9.25 10.20
N VAL A 207 -0.57 -7.97 9.87
CA VAL A 207 -0.95 -7.41 8.59
C VAL A 207 0.24 -6.78 7.88
N VAL A 208 0.40 -7.09 6.60
CA VAL A 208 1.28 -6.38 5.68
C VAL A 208 0.42 -5.45 4.83
N SER A 209 0.74 -4.17 4.80
CA SER A 209 0.06 -3.20 3.94
C SER A 209 1.00 -2.06 3.55
N HIS A 210 0.78 -1.50 2.37
CA HIS A 210 1.40 -0.26 1.91
C HIS A 210 0.53 0.97 2.21
N ASP A 211 -0.68 0.77 2.72
CA ASP A 211 -1.59 1.84 3.12
C ASP A 211 -1.26 2.34 4.53
N ARG A 212 -0.64 3.52 4.60
CA ARG A 212 -0.22 4.14 5.87
C ARG A 212 -1.40 4.53 6.75
N TYR A 213 -2.48 4.99 6.16
CA TYR A 213 -3.69 5.37 6.89
C TYR A 213 -4.33 4.15 7.56
N PHE A 214 -4.47 3.06 6.80
CA PHE A 214 -4.95 1.79 7.32
C PHE A 214 -4.08 1.29 8.48
N LEU A 215 -2.75 1.26 8.32
CA LEU A 215 -1.84 0.85 9.39
C LEU A 215 -1.93 1.74 10.62
N ASN A 216 -2.08 3.05 10.46
CA ASN A 216 -2.25 3.97 11.58
C ASN A 216 -3.54 3.70 12.35
N LYS A 217 -4.61 3.36 11.66
CA LYS A 217 -5.93 3.18 12.25
C LYS A 217 -6.06 1.84 12.99
N VAL A 218 -5.49 0.77 12.46
CA VAL A 218 -5.70 -0.59 12.99
C VAL A 218 -4.56 -1.13 13.84
N CYS A 219 -3.30 -0.67 13.63
CA CYS A 219 -2.15 -1.27 14.29
C CYS A 219 -1.89 -0.70 15.69
N THR A 220 -1.61 -1.60 16.62
CA THR A 220 -1.15 -1.29 17.99
C THR A 220 0.36 -1.42 18.12
N GLN A 221 1.00 -2.21 17.25
CA GLN A 221 2.44 -2.41 17.20
C GLN A 221 2.91 -2.50 15.74
N ILE A 222 4.16 -2.12 15.52
CA ILE A 222 4.82 -2.21 14.22
C ILE A 222 5.97 -3.21 14.31
N ALA A 223 5.97 -4.19 13.39
CA ALA A 223 7.07 -5.12 13.16
C ALA A 223 7.88 -4.64 11.96
N ASP A 224 9.05 -4.08 12.22
CA ASP A 224 9.90 -3.47 11.22
C ASP A 224 10.97 -4.46 10.72
N ILE A 225 10.96 -4.77 9.42
CA ILE A 225 11.99 -5.58 8.76
C ILE A 225 13.02 -4.64 8.15
N ASP A 226 14.14 -4.47 8.84
CA ASP A 226 15.27 -3.69 8.33
C ASP A 226 16.59 -4.26 8.87
N TYR A 227 17.70 -3.95 8.21
CA TYR A 227 19.05 -4.41 8.57
C TYR A 227 19.20 -5.94 8.69
N GLY A 228 18.33 -6.70 8.00
CA GLY A 228 18.29 -8.16 8.07
C GLY A 228 17.71 -8.70 9.39
N LYS A 229 16.98 -7.89 10.13
CA LYS A 229 16.31 -8.26 11.39
C LYS A 229 14.84 -7.82 11.37
N ILE A 230 14.07 -8.34 12.31
CA ILE A 230 12.71 -7.91 12.57
C ILE A 230 12.62 -7.39 13.99
N GLN A 231 12.19 -6.15 14.15
CA GLN A 231 12.09 -5.49 15.45
C GLN A 231 10.68 -4.98 15.70
N LEU A 232 10.16 -5.20 16.92
CA LEU A 232 8.87 -4.69 17.34
C LEU A 232 8.99 -3.29 17.94
N TYR A 233 8.03 -2.43 17.59
CA TYR A 233 7.82 -1.10 18.16
C TYR A 233 6.39 -1.00 18.66
N ALA A 234 6.18 -0.55 19.88
CA ALA A 234 4.86 -0.23 20.39
C ALA A 234 4.34 1.06 19.75
N GLY A 235 3.07 1.07 19.35
CA GLY A 235 2.42 2.19 18.70
C GLY A 235 2.05 1.92 17.25
N ASN A 236 1.48 2.94 16.59
CA ASN A 236 1.07 2.88 15.19
C ASN A 236 2.21 3.27 14.24
N TYR A 237 1.90 3.35 12.94
CA TYR A 237 2.88 3.68 11.90
C TYR A 237 3.51 5.08 12.10
N ASP A 238 2.73 6.10 12.41
CA ASP A 238 3.24 7.47 12.58
C ASP A 238 4.19 7.55 13.77
N PHE A 239 3.83 6.93 14.89
CA PHE A 239 4.72 6.86 16.06
C PHE A 239 6.03 6.13 15.75
N TRP A 240 5.97 5.02 15.04
CA TRP A 240 7.17 4.33 14.56
C TRP A 240 8.01 5.22 13.66
N PHE A 241 7.38 5.89 12.69
CA PHE A 241 8.08 6.76 11.73
C PHE A 241 8.83 7.89 12.43
N GLU A 242 8.16 8.62 13.32
CA GLU A 242 8.77 9.70 14.10
C GLU A 242 9.89 9.18 15.01
N SER A 243 9.65 8.09 15.74
CA SER A 243 10.61 7.48 16.65
C SER A 243 11.86 6.97 15.91
N SER A 244 11.69 6.33 14.76
CA SER A 244 12.79 5.82 13.95
C SER A 244 13.66 6.95 13.38
N GLN A 245 13.04 8.04 12.91
CA GLN A 245 13.76 9.23 12.43
C GLN A 245 14.55 9.91 13.54
N LEU A 246 13.95 10.04 14.72
CA LEU A 246 14.61 10.61 15.89
C LEU A 246 15.83 9.77 16.32
N LEU A 247 15.67 8.46 16.35
CA LEU A 247 16.73 7.52 16.75
C LEU A 247 17.92 7.58 15.77
N VAL A 248 17.65 7.58 14.46
CA VAL A 248 18.70 7.74 13.43
C VAL A 248 19.41 9.08 13.56
N LYS A 249 18.66 10.17 13.82
CA LYS A 249 19.24 11.50 14.05
C LYS A 249 20.17 11.50 15.27
N GLN A 250 19.71 10.96 16.40
CA GLN A 250 20.49 10.86 17.62
C GLN A 250 21.77 10.05 17.42
N MET A 251 21.70 8.90 16.73
CA MET A 251 22.86 8.07 16.42
C MET A 251 23.88 8.82 15.54
N LYS A 252 23.42 9.54 14.50
CA LYS A 252 24.29 10.36 13.66
C LYS A 252 24.97 11.48 14.44
N GLU A 253 24.23 12.18 15.30
CA GLU A 253 24.78 13.24 16.16
C GLU A 253 25.81 12.69 17.18
N ALA A 254 25.51 11.53 17.78
CA ALA A 254 26.42 10.84 18.68
C ALA A 254 27.72 10.41 17.96
N ASN A 255 27.61 9.84 16.76
CA ASN A 255 28.78 9.48 15.96
C ASN A 255 29.60 10.70 15.54
N LYS A 256 28.95 11.79 15.13
CA LYS A 256 29.63 13.04 14.79
C LYS A 256 30.46 13.56 15.98
N LYS A 257 29.89 13.57 17.18
CA LYS A 257 30.62 13.94 18.40
C LYS A 257 31.81 13.01 18.68
N LYS A 258 31.64 11.70 18.44
CA LYS A 258 32.75 10.72 18.57
C LYS A 258 33.83 10.99 17.52
N GLU A 259 33.47 11.28 16.27
CA GLU A 259 34.41 11.61 15.18
C GLU A 259 35.20 12.90 15.49
N GLU A 260 34.54 13.94 15.97
CA GLU A 260 35.18 15.18 16.40
C GLU A 260 36.20 14.89 17.54
N LYS A 261 35.80 14.04 18.50
CA LYS A 261 36.67 13.64 19.59
C LYS A 261 37.87 12.80 19.13
N ILE A 262 37.65 11.87 18.19
CA ILE A 262 38.73 11.09 17.55
C ILE A 262 39.73 12.04 16.89
N LYS A 263 39.25 13.02 16.12
CA LYS A 263 40.10 13.99 15.44
C LYS A 263 40.90 14.84 16.42
N GLU A 264 40.30 15.36 17.49
CA GLU A 264 41.00 16.09 18.55
C GLU A 264 42.10 15.25 19.18
N LEU A 265 41.83 13.99 19.50
CA LEU A 265 42.80 13.07 20.09
C LEU A 265 43.93 12.76 19.11
N GLN A 266 43.64 12.53 17.85
CA GLN A 266 44.62 12.29 16.79
C GLN A 266 45.54 13.50 16.59
N ASP A 267 44.97 14.70 16.51
CA ASP A 267 45.72 15.95 16.38
C ASP A 267 46.63 16.19 17.58
N PHE A 268 46.15 15.91 18.79
CA PHE A 268 46.96 16.01 19.98
C PHE A 268 48.12 14.99 19.99
N ILE A 269 47.85 13.73 19.67
CA ILE A 269 48.85 12.66 19.61
C ILE A 269 49.91 13.00 18.55
N SER A 270 49.51 13.47 17.36
CA SER A 270 50.47 13.83 16.31
C SER A 270 51.38 14.98 16.70
N ARG A 271 50.85 16.00 17.38
CA ARG A 271 51.66 17.17 17.83
C ARG A 271 52.61 16.89 18.97
N PHE A 272 52.26 15.99 19.89
CA PHE A 272 52.97 15.82 21.16
C PHE A 272 53.60 14.44 21.37
N SER A 273 53.46 13.51 20.42
CA SER A 273 54.06 12.16 20.52
C SER A 273 55.60 12.17 20.63
N ALA A 274 56.26 13.13 19.98
CA ALA A 274 57.73 13.29 20.01
C ALA A 274 58.24 14.15 21.18
N ASN A 275 57.37 14.74 21.99
CA ASN A 275 57.75 15.63 23.08
C ASN A 275 57.87 14.86 24.41
N ALA A 276 59.07 14.71 24.94
CA ALA A 276 59.36 13.92 26.13
C ALA A 276 58.53 14.35 27.37
N SER A 277 58.27 15.62 27.56
CA SER A 277 57.49 16.14 28.71
C SER A 277 55.97 15.85 28.61
N LYS A 278 55.44 15.62 27.39
CA LYS A 278 54.03 15.35 27.14
C LYS A 278 53.75 13.90 26.68
N SER A 279 54.79 13.07 26.59
CA SER A 279 54.68 11.68 26.12
C SER A 279 53.68 10.85 26.95
N LYS A 280 53.65 10.99 28.27
CA LYS A 280 52.69 10.30 29.14
C LYS A 280 51.24 10.70 28.83
N GLN A 281 51.01 12.00 28.51
CA GLN A 281 49.68 12.50 28.13
C GLN A 281 49.29 11.99 26.76
N ALA A 282 50.22 11.94 25.79
CA ALA A 282 49.97 11.37 24.46
C ALA A 282 49.60 9.88 24.54
N THR A 283 50.31 9.12 25.39
CA THR A 283 50.00 7.69 25.63
C THR A 283 48.62 7.49 26.27
N SER A 284 48.25 8.31 27.25
CA SER A 284 46.94 8.26 27.88
C SER A 284 45.83 8.55 26.86
N ARG A 285 46.03 9.56 25.98
CA ARG A 285 45.05 9.91 24.92
C ARG A 285 45.01 8.86 23.82
N LYS A 286 46.08 8.16 23.51
CA LYS A 286 46.09 7.01 22.62
C LYS A 286 45.20 5.88 23.15
N LYS A 287 45.32 5.56 24.46
CA LYS A 287 44.44 4.59 25.11
C LYS A 287 42.97 5.03 25.13
N ALA A 288 42.71 6.34 25.26
CA ALA A 288 41.37 6.87 25.18
C ALA A 288 40.81 6.78 23.75
N LEU A 289 41.64 7.01 22.72
CA LEU A 289 41.27 6.84 21.32
C LEU A 289 40.89 5.39 20.98
N GLU A 290 41.67 4.42 21.48
CA GLU A 290 41.43 2.99 21.29
C GLU A 290 40.08 2.51 21.89
N LYS A 291 39.54 3.24 22.87
CA LYS A 291 38.27 2.92 23.53
C LYS A 291 37.05 3.53 22.82
N ILE A 292 37.25 4.50 21.92
CA ILE A 292 36.15 5.12 21.19
C ILE A 292 35.77 4.22 20.02
N GLN A 293 34.61 3.61 20.11
CA GLN A 293 33.98 2.88 19.00
C GLN A 293 32.90 3.75 18.40
N LEU A 294 32.94 3.91 17.08
CA LEU A 294 31.81 4.46 16.31
C LEU A 294 30.73 3.40 16.25
N ASP A 295 29.49 3.82 16.44
CA ASP A 295 28.37 2.92 16.21
C ASP A 295 28.31 2.62 14.70
N ASP A 296 28.30 1.35 14.37
CA ASP A 296 28.15 0.89 12.99
C ASP A 296 26.69 1.14 12.56
N ILE A 297 26.45 2.33 12.02
CA ILE A 297 25.16 2.67 11.45
C ILE A 297 25.08 1.97 10.10
N LYS A 298 24.57 0.73 10.11
CA LYS A 298 24.30 0.02 8.86
C LYS A 298 23.34 0.85 8.00
N PRO A 299 23.56 0.90 6.68
CA PRO A 299 22.61 1.56 5.81
C PRO A 299 21.27 0.82 5.84
N SER A 300 20.18 1.56 5.97
CA SER A 300 18.84 0.99 5.85
C SER A 300 18.64 0.35 4.49
N SER A 301 17.88 -0.71 4.44
CA SER A 301 17.42 -1.31 3.18
C SER A 301 16.43 -0.41 2.45
N ARG A 302 15.80 0.53 3.16
CA ARG A 302 14.88 1.51 2.60
C ARG A 302 15.63 2.54 1.77
N LYS A 303 15.14 2.75 0.55
CA LYS A 303 15.68 3.73 -0.37
C LYS A 303 14.54 4.65 -0.81
N TYR A 304 14.72 5.93 -0.58
CA TYR A 304 13.75 6.96 -1.00
C TYR A 304 14.22 7.56 -2.33
N PRO A 305 13.40 7.52 -3.38
CA PRO A 305 13.71 8.27 -4.59
C PRO A 305 13.65 9.77 -4.29
N TYR A 306 14.46 10.55 -5.00
CA TYR A 306 14.42 12.01 -4.89
C TYR A 306 13.43 12.58 -5.90
N ILE A 307 12.24 12.92 -5.42
CA ILE A 307 11.15 13.47 -6.25
C ILE A 307 11.00 14.96 -5.92
N ASP A 308 11.28 15.79 -6.93
CA ASP A 308 11.21 17.26 -6.82
C ASP A 308 10.79 17.85 -8.18
N PHE A 309 9.55 18.27 -8.26
CA PHE A 309 8.98 18.86 -9.46
C PHE A 309 9.26 20.35 -9.51
N ARG A 310 10.07 20.78 -10.49
CA ARG A 310 10.44 22.20 -10.68
C ARG A 310 9.91 22.70 -12.00
N PRO A 311 8.92 23.62 -11.96
CA PRO A 311 8.43 24.25 -13.19
C PRO A 311 9.51 25.10 -13.86
N ASN A 312 9.62 24.99 -15.19
CA ASN A 312 10.49 25.87 -15.99
C ASN A 312 9.91 27.26 -16.16
N ARG A 313 8.60 27.41 -15.93
CA ARG A 313 7.87 28.67 -16.10
C ARG A 313 6.88 28.88 -14.96
N GLU A 314 6.78 30.09 -14.45
CA GLU A 314 5.74 30.46 -13.50
C GLU A 314 4.36 30.37 -14.16
N ILE A 315 3.39 29.89 -13.39
CA ILE A 315 2.00 29.78 -13.81
C ILE A 315 1.24 31.07 -13.55
N GLY A 316 0.42 31.49 -14.53
CA GLY A 316 -0.46 32.65 -14.39
C GLY A 316 -1.73 32.33 -13.56
N ASN A 317 -2.60 33.32 -13.41
CA ASN A 317 -3.83 33.18 -12.63
C ASN A 317 -4.89 32.32 -13.35
N ASP A 318 -5.00 32.45 -14.68
CA ASP A 318 -5.91 31.69 -15.50
C ASP A 318 -5.25 30.37 -15.91
N VAL A 319 -5.66 29.29 -15.30
CA VAL A 319 -5.03 27.97 -15.50
C VAL A 319 -5.84 27.09 -16.43
N LEU A 320 -7.09 26.84 -16.08
CA LEU A 320 -8.00 25.99 -16.87
C LEU A 320 -9.44 26.49 -16.72
N GLN A 321 -10.15 26.54 -17.84
CA GLN A 321 -11.59 26.75 -17.91
C GLN A 321 -12.23 25.56 -18.62
N VAL A 322 -13.23 24.96 -17.99
CA VAL A 322 -14.04 23.86 -18.53
C VAL A 322 -15.51 24.28 -18.50
N GLU A 323 -16.19 24.14 -19.62
CA GLU A 323 -17.62 24.50 -19.75
C GLU A 323 -18.40 23.44 -20.49
N GLY A 324 -19.42 22.91 -19.83
CA GLY A 324 -20.42 22.01 -20.43
C GLY A 324 -19.85 20.70 -20.98
N LEU A 325 -18.73 20.22 -20.43
CA LEU A 325 -18.01 19.05 -20.94
C LEU A 325 -18.84 17.80 -20.76
N THR A 326 -19.14 17.10 -21.87
CA THR A 326 -19.95 15.89 -21.88
C THR A 326 -19.28 14.82 -22.72
N LYS A 327 -19.26 13.58 -22.21
CA LYS A 327 -18.73 12.40 -22.91
C LYS A 327 -19.58 11.17 -22.62
N THR A 328 -19.87 10.42 -23.68
CA THR A 328 -20.61 9.15 -23.64
C THR A 328 -19.67 8.03 -24.11
N VAL A 329 -19.60 6.94 -23.37
CA VAL A 329 -18.82 5.74 -23.71
C VAL A 329 -19.77 4.54 -23.66
N ASP A 330 -19.79 3.73 -24.72
CA ASP A 330 -20.63 2.54 -24.85
C ASP A 330 -22.14 2.78 -24.54
N GLY A 331 -22.63 3.98 -24.89
CA GLY A 331 -24.02 4.38 -24.67
C GLY A 331 -24.31 4.94 -23.27
N VAL A 332 -23.33 4.93 -22.36
CA VAL A 332 -23.46 5.50 -21.02
C VAL A 332 -22.77 6.87 -20.98
N LYS A 333 -23.52 7.88 -20.50
CA LYS A 333 -23.01 9.22 -20.31
C LYS A 333 -22.16 9.27 -19.01
N ILE A 334 -20.84 9.18 -19.15
CA ILE A 334 -19.90 9.15 -18.00
C ILE A 334 -19.50 10.54 -17.52
N LEU A 335 -19.56 11.57 -18.39
CA LEU A 335 -19.39 12.98 -18.06
C LEU A 335 -20.62 13.72 -18.56
N ASP A 336 -21.31 14.43 -17.67
CA ASP A 336 -22.53 15.17 -18.01
C ASP A 336 -22.44 16.64 -17.60
N ASN A 337 -22.22 17.50 -18.59
CA ASN A 337 -22.22 18.95 -18.46
C ASN A 337 -21.28 19.48 -17.34
N LEU A 338 -20.04 18.97 -17.30
CA LEU A 338 -19.05 19.41 -16.33
C LEU A 338 -18.58 20.83 -16.62
N SER A 339 -18.62 21.69 -15.60
CA SER A 339 -18.12 23.07 -15.67
C SER A 339 -17.37 23.41 -14.40
N PHE A 340 -16.11 23.83 -14.54
CA PHE A 340 -15.27 24.28 -13.45
C PHE A 340 -14.11 25.14 -13.97
N THR A 341 -13.48 25.89 -13.09
CA THR A 341 -12.29 26.67 -13.40
C THR A 341 -11.20 26.39 -12.39
N LEU A 342 -9.94 26.39 -12.82
CA LEU A 342 -8.78 26.23 -11.95
C LEU A 342 -7.96 27.50 -11.89
N GLY A 343 -7.52 27.86 -10.68
CA GLY A 343 -6.57 28.91 -10.40
C GLY A 343 -5.16 28.34 -10.11
N ARG A 344 -4.22 29.24 -9.96
CA ARG A 344 -2.78 28.92 -9.80
C ARG A 344 -2.40 28.15 -8.52
N GLU A 345 -3.26 28.12 -7.52
CA GLU A 345 -2.99 27.47 -6.23
C GLU A 345 -3.78 26.15 -6.06
N ASP A 346 -4.55 25.77 -7.09
CA ASP A 346 -5.42 24.59 -7.00
C ASP A 346 -4.62 23.28 -7.05
N LYS A 347 -4.84 22.47 -6.03
CA LYS A 347 -4.42 21.07 -5.96
C LYS A 347 -5.67 20.21 -5.80
N VAL A 348 -6.16 19.69 -6.92
CA VAL A 348 -7.46 19.04 -7.01
C VAL A 348 -7.30 17.55 -6.95
N ALA A 349 -7.92 16.91 -5.97
CA ALA A 349 -8.09 15.46 -5.94
C ALA A 349 -9.47 15.10 -6.49
N PHE A 350 -9.49 14.21 -7.47
CA PHE A 350 -10.70 13.56 -7.96
C PHE A 350 -10.92 12.27 -7.19
N VAL A 351 -12.07 12.16 -6.55
CA VAL A 351 -12.43 11.02 -5.68
C VAL A 351 -13.73 10.37 -6.16
N GLY A 352 -14.11 9.26 -5.56
CA GLY A 352 -15.33 8.51 -5.86
C GLY A 352 -15.09 7.24 -6.67
N SER A 353 -16.15 6.47 -6.87
CA SER A 353 -16.10 5.15 -7.51
C SER A 353 -16.06 5.17 -9.04
N ASN A 354 -16.36 6.33 -9.66
CA ASN A 354 -16.40 6.45 -11.11
C ASN A 354 -15.02 6.72 -11.73
N GLU A 355 -14.10 5.80 -11.54
CA GLU A 355 -12.71 5.92 -12.02
C GLU A 355 -12.62 6.08 -13.54
N GLN A 356 -13.51 5.42 -14.29
CA GLN A 356 -13.55 5.52 -15.74
C GLN A 356 -13.82 6.96 -16.21
N ALA A 357 -14.73 7.66 -15.52
CA ALA A 357 -15.02 9.06 -15.82
C ALA A 357 -13.83 9.98 -15.50
N ILE A 358 -13.14 9.73 -14.40
CA ILE A 358 -11.94 10.52 -14.02
C ILE A 358 -10.83 10.33 -15.06
N THR A 359 -10.53 9.09 -15.43
CA THR A 359 -9.54 8.78 -16.47
C THR A 359 -9.91 9.41 -17.81
N MET A 360 -11.20 9.37 -18.20
CA MET A 360 -11.67 9.99 -19.43
C MET A 360 -11.53 11.51 -19.40
N LEU A 361 -11.87 12.14 -18.27
CA LEU A 361 -11.68 13.59 -18.09
C LEU A 361 -10.18 13.96 -18.25
N PHE A 362 -9.28 13.22 -17.65
CA PHE A 362 -7.84 13.47 -17.77
C PHE A 362 -7.35 13.32 -19.21
N LYS A 363 -7.80 12.30 -19.93
CA LYS A 363 -7.49 12.11 -21.35
C LYS A 363 -8.01 13.26 -22.22
N ILE A 364 -9.21 13.76 -21.96
CA ILE A 364 -9.76 14.91 -22.68
C ILE A 364 -8.91 16.16 -22.40
N LEU A 365 -8.63 16.45 -21.14
CA LEU A 365 -7.88 17.65 -20.75
C LEU A 365 -6.42 17.65 -21.27
N THR A 366 -5.86 16.47 -21.49
CA THR A 366 -4.50 16.31 -22.06
C THR A 366 -4.48 16.15 -23.58
N GLY A 367 -5.65 16.15 -24.21
CA GLY A 367 -5.78 16.09 -25.68
C GLY A 367 -5.68 14.71 -26.29
N GLU A 368 -5.74 13.64 -25.49
CA GLU A 368 -5.76 12.26 -25.99
C GLU A 368 -7.13 11.82 -26.48
N GLU A 369 -8.19 12.44 -25.97
CA GLU A 369 -9.60 12.18 -26.34
C GLU A 369 -10.34 13.48 -26.61
N GLU A 370 -11.36 13.40 -27.47
CA GLU A 370 -12.24 14.53 -27.77
C GLU A 370 -13.53 14.43 -26.97
N PRO A 371 -14.06 15.54 -26.44
CA PRO A 371 -15.38 15.55 -25.82
C PRO A 371 -16.48 15.44 -26.86
N ASP A 372 -17.65 14.93 -26.47
CA ASP A 372 -18.84 14.91 -27.35
C ASP A 372 -19.45 16.31 -27.47
N SER A 373 -19.43 17.09 -26.39
CA SER A 373 -19.86 18.48 -26.36
C SER A 373 -19.15 19.25 -25.24
N GLY A 374 -19.30 20.57 -25.26
CA GLY A 374 -18.56 21.43 -24.35
C GLY A 374 -17.17 21.75 -24.85
N TYR A 375 -16.44 22.53 -24.08
CA TYR A 375 -15.05 22.87 -24.39
C TYR A 375 -14.20 23.04 -23.12
N TYR A 376 -12.89 22.99 -23.30
CA TYR A 376 -11.92 23.35 -22.30
C TYR A 376 -10.83 24.24 -22.89
N LYS A 377 -10.25 25.08 -22.06
CA LYS A 377 -9.19 26.00 -22.48
C LYS A 377 -8.13 26.11 -21.38
N TRP A 378 -6.91 25.75 -21.71
CA TRP A 378 -5.75 25.99 -20.89
C TRP A 378 -5.25 27.44 -21.00
N GLY A 379 -4.79 27.97 -19.90
CA GLY A 379 -4.14 29.30 -19.86
C GLY A 379 -2.84 29.32 -20.68
N VAL A 380 -2.50 30.45 -21.24
CA VAL A 380 -1.32 30.61 -22.13
C VAL A 380 0.03 30.37 -21.45
N THR A 381 0.07 30.40 -20.11
CA THR A 381 1.27 30.15 -19.31
C THR A 381 1.42 28.70 -18.88
N THR A 382 0.42 27.86 -19.14
CA THR A 382 0.38 26.48 -18.64
C THR A 382 1.17 25.54 -19.55
N THR A 383 1.86 24.59 -18.90
CA THR A 383 2.49 23.42 -19.54
C THR A 383 2.09 22.20 -18.75
N GLN A 384 1.50 21.21 -19.44
CA GLN A 384 0.95 20.01 -18.81
C GLN A 384 1.91 18.84 -18.91
N ALA A 385 1.98 18.03 -17.86
CA ALA A 385 2.56 16.70 -17.90
C ALA A 385 1.52 15.70 -17.38
N TYR A 386 1.37 14.59 -18.07
CA TYR A 386 0.37 13.57 -17.79
C TYR A 386 1.00 12.25 -17.37
N PHE A 387 0.52 11.71 -16.28
CA PHE A 387 0.81 10.36 -15.81
C PHE A 387 -0.44 9.49 -16.04
N PRO A 388 -0.47 8.66 -17.09
CA PRO A 388 -1.63 7.84 -17.41
C PRO A 388 -1.75 6.63 -16.49
N LYS A 389 -2.99 6.19 -16.23
CA LYS A 389 -3.29 4.96 -15.47
C LYS A 389 -2.72 3.72 -16.17
N ASP A 390 -2.97 3.58 -17.48
CA ASP A 390 -2.33 2.58 -18.32
C ASP A 390 -1.12 3.20 -19.03
N ASN A 391 0.05 2.76 -18.62
CA ASN A 391 1.33 3.24 -19.14
C ASN A 391 2.03 2.23 -20.07
N THR A 392 1.37 1.15 -20.46
CA THR A 392 1.96 0.07 -21.26
C THR A 392 2.53 0.57 -22.58
N ALA A 393 1.81 1.44 -23.26
CA ALA A 393 2.22 2.00 -24.55
C ALA A 393 3.50 2.86 -24.46
N GLU A 394 3.75 3.52 -23.34
CA GLU A 394 4.93 4.36 -23.11
C GLU A 394 6.25 3.55 -23.12
N PHE A 395 6.18 2.28 -22.79
CA PHE A 395 7.33 1.37 -22.64
C PHE A 395 7.41 0.29 -23.73
N ASP A 396 6.56 0.34 -24.75
CA ASP A 396 6.59 -0.60 -25.88
C ASP A 396 7.64 -0.20 -26.92
N CYS A 397 8.89 -0.08 -26.48
CA CYS A 397 10.03 0.21 -27.34
C CYS A 397 11.27 -0.53 -26.83
N ASP A 398 12.28 -0.66 -27.70
CA ASP A 398 13.53 -1.36 -27.39
C ASP A 398 14.67 -0.41 -27.01
N LEU A 399 14.36 0.61 -26.22
CA LEU A 399 15.33 1.57 -25.72
C LEU A 399 15.81 1.21 -24.31
N THR A 400 17.02 1.67 -23.97
CA THR A 400 17.45 1.69 -22.57
C THR A 400 16.70 2.79 -21.82
N ILE A 401 16.63 2.68 -20.48
CA ILE A 401 15.99 3.72 -19.65
C ILE A 401 16.63 5.09 -19.90
N ALA A 402 17.96 5.14 -20.03
CA ALA A 402 18.68 6.39 -20.28
C ALA A 402 18.32 6.99 -21.64
N ASP A 403 18.29 6.18 -22.70
CA ASP A 403 17.91 6.64 -24.04
C ASP A 403 16.44 7.07 -24.11
N TRP A 404 15.57 6.31 -23.45
CA TRP A 404 14.15 6.62 -23.36
C TRP A 404 13.92 7.98 -22.66
N LEU A 405 14.55 8.24 -21.51
CA LEU A 405 14.40 9.50 -20.79
C LEU A 405 15.05 10.68 -21.56
N THR A 406 16.16 10.45 -22.28
CA THR A 406 16.85 11.47 -23.07
C THR A 406 15.95 12.08 -24.14
N GLN A 407 14.97 11.34 -24.68
CA GLN A 407 14.02 11.86 -25.67
C GLN A 407 13.21 13.05 -25.13
N TYR A 408 12.90 13.05 -23.84
CA TYR A 408 12.07 14.05 -23.17
C TYR A 408 12.87 15.17 -22.51
N SER A 409 14.20 15.07 -22.49
CA SER A 409 15.08 16.07 -21.89
C SER A 409 15.46 17.15 -22.90
N GLU A 410 15.42 18.41 -22.51
CA GLU A 410 15.98 19.50 -23.29
C GLU A 410 17.52 19.39 -23.34
N ILE A 411 18.14 18.96 -22.24
CA ILE A 411 19.57 18.73 -22.12
C ILE A 411 19.87 17.29 -22.55
N LYS A 412 20.44 17.11 -23.73
CA LYS A 412 20.75 15.79 -24.32
C LYS A 412 22.08 15.18 -23.82
N ASP A 413 22.60 15.66 -22.68
CA ASP A 413 23.79 15.10 -22.06
C ASP A 413 23.48 13.82 -21.29
N VAL A 414 24.17 12.74 -21.62
CA VAL A 414 24.02 11.43 -20.99
C VAL A 414 24.33 11.47 -19.49
N THR A 415 25.31 12.30 -19.09
CA THR A 415 25.69 12.44 -17.67
C THR A 415 24.57 13.09 -16.86
N TYR A 416 23.93 14.11 -17.42
CA TYR A 416 22.77 14.78 -16.82
C TYR A 416 21.60 13.80 -16.61
N VAL A 417 21.22 13.06 -17.66
CA VAL A 417 20.12 12.11 -17.63
C VAL A 417 20.42 10.95 -16.66
N ARG A 418 21.63 10.41 -16.67
CA ARG A 418 22.03 9.35 -15.71
C ARG A 418 22.07 9.84 -14.27
N GLY A 419 22.50 11.07 -14.03
CA GLY A 419 22.45 11.68 -12.71
C GLY A 419 21.02 11.81 -12.21
N PHE A 420 20.09 12.13 -13.11
CA PHE A 420 18.66 12.21 -12.82
C PHE A 420 18.09 10.82 -12.46
N LEU A 421 18.38 9.82 -13.27
CA LEU A 421 17.97 8.44 -13.04
C LEU A 421 18.55 7.86 -11.74
N GLY A 422 19.79 8.21 -11.41
CA GLY A 422 20.42 7.80 -10.15
C GLY A 422 19.67 8.29 -8.91
N ARG A 423 19.16 9.53 -8.96
CA ARG A 423 18.28 10.07 -7.89
C ARG A 423 16.95 9.34 -7.79
N MET A 424 16.49 8.75 -8.89
CA MET A 424 15.27 7.93 -8.97
C MET A 424 15.53 6.45 -8.73
N LEU A 425 16.67 6.10 -8.12
CA LEU A 425 17.10 4.74 -7.76
C LEU A 425 17.43 3.83 -8.95
N PHE A 426 17.78 4.40 -10.11
CA PHE A 426 18.35 3.68 -11.25
C PHE A 426 19.86 3.91 -11.30
N ALA A 427 20.61 3.19 -10.49
CA ALA A 427 22.06 3.35 -10.38
C ALA A 427 22.81 2.24 -11.11
N GLY A 428 23.98 2.55 -11.64
CA GLY A 428 24.87 1.57 -12.27
C GLY A 428 24.24 0.88 -13.48
N GLU A 429 24.13 -0.44 -13.40
CA GLU A 429 23.58 -1.29 -14.47
C GLU A 429 22.08 -1.11 -14.69
N ASP A 430 21.33 -0.58 -13.70
CA ASP A 430 19.90 -0.34 -13.85
C ASP A 430 19.60 0.68 -14.95
N GLY A 431 20.45 1.69 -15.13
CA GLY A 431 20.28 2.71 -16.16
C GLY A 431 20.41 2.21 -17.60
N VAL A 432 20.96 1.01 -17.82
CA VAL A 432 21.10 0.37 -19.14
C VAL A 432 20.07 -0.73 -19.38
N LYS A 433 19.18 -1.02 -18.43
CA LYS A 433 18.07 -1.93 -18.64
C LYS A 433 17.18 -1.44 -19.79
N ARG A 434 16.60 -2.38 -20.52
CA ARG A 434 15.57 -2.07 -21.52
C ARG A 434 14.26 -1.73 -20.82
N VAL A 435 13.53 -0.73 -21.33
CA VAL A 435 12.28 -0.29 -20.73
C VAL A 435 11.19 -1.37 -20.74
N ARG A 436 11.24 -2.31 -21.68
CA ARG A 436 10.31 -3.46 -21.75
C ARG A 436 10.38 -4.41 -20.56
N VAL A 437 11.56 -4.55 -19.93
CA VAL A 437 11.77 -5.52 -18.85
C VAL A 437 11.57 -4.94 -17.47
N LEU A 438 11.13 -3.69 -17.36
CA LEU A 438 10.93 -3.01 -16.11
C LEU A 438 9.73 -3.57 -15.33
N SER A 439 9.89 -3.68 -14.02
CA SER A 439 8.79 -3.95 -13.09
C SER A 439 7.80 -2.78 -13.06
N GLY A 440 6.58 -3.01 -12.54
CA GLY A 440 5.57 -1.96 -12.40
C GLY A 440 6.09 -0.72 -11.67
N GLY A 441 6.73 -0.90 -10.52
CA GLY A 441 7.30 0.21 -9.75
C GLY A 441 8.46 0.93 -10.46
N GLU A 442 9.29 0.20 -11.22
CA GLU A 442 10.34 0.81 -12.05
C GLU A 442 9.74 1.66 -13.18
N LYS A 443 8.68 1.18 -13.84
CA LYS A 443 7.94 1.94 -14.86
C LYS A 443 7.37 3.24 -14.30
N VAL A 444 6.73 3.17 -13.14
CA VAL A 444 6.18 4.35 -12.45
C VAL A 444 7.30 5.36 -12.15
N ARG A 445 8.43 4.93 -11.60
CA ARG A 445 9.57 5.80 -11.35
C ARG A 445 10.16 6.42 -12.63
N CYS A 446 10.16 5.69 -13.74
CA CYS A 446 10.55 6.24 -15.05
C CYS A 446 9.58 7.34 -15.51
N LEU A 447 8.27 7.12 -15.41
CA LEU A 447 7.26 8.13 -15.76
C LEU A 447 7.37 9.39 -14.89
N LEU A 448 7.58 9.22 -13.60
CA LEU A 448 7.81 10.35 -12.70
C LEU A 448 9.08 11.11 -13.10
N SER A 449 10.13 10.41 -13.50
CA SER A 449 11.35 11.04 -14.04
C SER A 449 11.06 11.86 -15.30
N LYS A 450 10.25 11.33 -16.22
CA LYS A 450 9.78 12.04 -17.42
C LYS A 450 9.03 13.31 -17.06
N MET A 451 8.12 13.24 -16.10
CA MET A 451 7.36 14.40 -15.64
C MET A 451 8.24 15.46 -14.98
N MET A 452 9.19 15.06 -14.14
CA MET A 452 10.12 15.98 -13.50
C MET A 452 11.03 16.69 -14.52
N ILE A 453 11.54 15.95 -15.51
CA ILE A 453 12.47 16.50 -16.51
C ILE A 453 11.77 17.44 -17.51
N SER A 454 10.46 17.28 -17.68
CA SER A 454 9.65 18.14 -18.54
C SER A 454 9.53 19.58 -18.04
N GLY A 455 9.67 19.80 -16.74
CA GLY A 455 9.51 21.12 -16.13
C GLY A 455 8.10 21.71 -16.24
N ALA A 456 7.08 20.87 -16.37
CA ALA A 456 5.68 21.31 -16.45
C ALA A 456 5.21 21.98 -15.16
N ASN A 457 4.33 22.98 -15.29
CA ASN A 457 3.73 23.68 -14.17
C ASN A 457 2.30 23.22 -13.84
N VAL A 458 1.76 22.30 -14.63
CA VAL A 458 0.52 21.57 -14.34
C VAL A 458 0.81 20.08 -14.43
N LEU A 459 0.50 19.35 -13.38
CA LEU A 459 0.65 17.90 -13.33
C LEU A 459 -0.73 17.24 -13.27
N VAL A 460 -0.95 16.28 -14.16
CA VAL A 460 -2.15 15.43 -14.18
C VAL A 460 -1.72 14.00 -13.88
N LEU A 461 -2.16 13.45 -12.77
CA LEU A 461 -1.72 12.15 -12.25
C LEU A 461 -2.91 11.21 -12.06
N ASP A 462 -2.95 10.14 -12.85
CA ASP A 462 -3.98 9.10 -12.76
C ASP A 462 -3.44 7.87 -12.04
N GLU A 463 -3.77 7.70 -10.76
CA GLU A 463 -3.34 6.62 -9.87
C GLU A 463 -1.80 6.43 -9.83
N PRO A 464 -1.03 7.47 -9.50
CA PRO A 464 0.44 7.42 -9.56
C PRO A 464 1.08 6.54 -8.48
N THR A 465 0.33 6.13 -7.46
CA THR A 465 0.81 5.32 -6.33
C THR A 465 0.75 3.82 -6.59
N ASN A 466 0.02 3.40 -7.63
CA ASN A 466 -0.06 2.00 -7.99
C ASN A 466 1.33 1.42 -8.28
N HIS A 467 1.61 0.24 -7.75
CA HIS A 467 2.89 -0.46 -7.84
C HIS A 467 4.10 0.21 -7.16
N LEU A 468 3.90 1.31 -6.44
CA LEU A 468 4.97 1.92 -5.65
C LEU A 468 5.07 1.28 -4.26
N ASP A 469 6.29 1.23 -3.74
CA ASP A 469 6.53 0.94 -2.34
C ASP A 469 6.23 2.16 -1.45
N MET A 470 6.11 1.92 -0.16
CA MET A 470 5.78 2.95 0.82
C MET A 470 6.77 4.12 0.82
N GLU A 471 8.06 3.82 0.60
CA GLU A 471 9.12 4.81 0.50
C GLU A 471 8.94 5.72 -0.72
N SER A 472 8.61 5.14 -1.87
CA SER A 472 8.34 5.89 -3.10
C SER A 472 7.05 6.69 -3.03
N ILE A 473 5.98 6.14 -2.42
CA ILE A 473 4.73 6.86 -2.15
C ILE A 473 5.00 8.07 -1.26
N THR A 474 5.77 7.89 -0.17
CA THR A 474 6.14 8.98 0.74
C THR A 474 6.95 10.07 0.02
N ALA A 475 7.92 9.67 -0.80
CA ALA A 475 8.73 10.62 -1.57
C ALA A 475 7.89 11.40 -2.59
N LEU A 476 6.98 10.74 -3.31
CA LEU A 476 6.05 11.37 -4.25
C LEU A 476 5.12 12.36 -3.53
N ASN A 477 4.52 11.93 -2.44
CA ASN A 477 3.64 12.76 -1.61
C ASN A 477 4.35 14.06 -1.17
N ASN A 478 5.56 13.93 -0.60
CA ASN A 478 6.36 15.08 -0.19
C ASN A 478 6.74 16.01 -1.37
N GLY A 479 7.04 15.42 -2.52
CA GLY A 479 7.34 16.17 -3.75
C GLY A 479 6.15 16.99 -4.25
N LEU A 480 4.94 16.41 -4.19
CA LEU A 480 3.71 17.09 -4.62
C LEU A 480 3.21 18.13 -3.61
N ILE A 481 3.39 17.90 -2.31
CA ILE A 481 3.08 18.93 -1.29
C ILE A 481 3.90 20.20 -1.55
N LYS A 482 5.18 20.06 -1.91
CA LYS A 482 6.10 21.17 -2.18
C LYS A 482 5.96 21.76 -3.58
N PHE A 483 5.29 21.06 -4.50
CA PHE A 483 5.13 21.52 -5.88
C PHE A 483 4.38 22.85 -5.95
N PRO A 484 4.97 23.89 -6.56
CA PRO A 484 4.38 25.24 -6.59
C PRO A 484 3.33 25.44 -7.69
N GLY A 485 3.13 24.44 -8.57
CA GLY A 485 2.18 24.47 -9.67
C GLY A 485 0.82 23.91 -9.33
N VAL A 486 0.00 23.75 -10.36
CA VAL A 486 -1.35 23.18 -10.28
C VAL A 486 -1.30 21.66 -10.43
N LEU A 487 -2.11 20.99 -9.65
CA LEU A 487 -2.18 19.53 -9.61
C LEU A 487 -3.62 19.06 -9.80
N LEU A 488 -3.83 18.13 -10.73
CA LEU A 488 -5.04 17.33 -10.86
C LEU A 488 -4.63 15.87 -10.67
N PHE A 489 -5.24 15.17 -9.73
CA PHE A 489 -4.87 13.79 -9.50
C PHE A 489 -6.03 12.96 -8.95
N THR A 490 -5.92 11.65 -9.15
CA THR A 490 -6.72 10.65 -8.42
C THR A 490 -5.78 9.65 -7.76
N CYS A 491 -6.12 9.23 -6.55
CA CYS A 491 -5.30 8.31 -5.77
C CYS A 491 -6.14 7.64 -4.69
N HIS A 492 -5.91 6.35 -4.46
CA HIS A 492 -6.57 5.60 -3.39
C HIS A 492 -5.89 5.74 -2.02
N ASP A 493 -4.67 6.27 -1.96
CA ASP A 493 -3.97 6.51 -0.68
C ASP A 493 -4.59 7.71 0.04
N HIS A 494 -5.35 7.44 1.10
CA HIS A 494 -6.04 8.46 1.90
C HIS A 494 -5.11 9.55 2.41
N GLN A 495 -3.96 9.18 2.98
CA GLN A 495 -2.96 10.12 3.50
C GLN A 495 -2.39 11.02 2.40
N PHE A 496 -2.20 10.45 1.23
CA PHE A 496 -1.72 11.19 0.06
C PHE A 496 -2.72 12.27 -0.38
N VAL A 497 -4.00 11.92 -0.48
CA VAL A 497 -5.07 12.86 -0.83
C VAL A 497 -5.22 13.92 0.26
N GLN A 498 -5.29 13.52 1.53
CA GLN A 498 -5.48 14.41 2.68
C GLN A 498 -4.37 15.48 2.80
N THR A 499 -3.12 15.10 2.56
CA THR A 499 -1.98 16.01 2.74
C THR A 499 -1.65 16.85 1.50
N THR A 500 -2.15 16.47 0.33
CA THR A 500 -1.81 17.12 -0.94
C THR A 500 -2.93 18.02 -1.45
N ALA A 501 -4.19 17.58 -1.37
CA ALA A 501 -5.32 18.30 -1.96
C ALA A 501 -5.81 19.46 -1.08
N ASN A 502 -6.17 20.55 -1.73
CA ASN A 502 -6.91 21.68 -1.13
C ASN A 502 -8.32 21.84 -1.74
N ARG A 503 -8.65 21.01 -2.72
CA ARG A 503 -9.92 20.99 -3.41
C ARG A 503 -10.29 19.58 -3.80
N ILE A 504 -11.51 19.17 -3.51
CA ILE A 504 -12.04 17.83 -3.80
C ILE A 504 -13.10 17.94 -4.87
N MET A 505 -12.98 17.12 -5.90
CA MET A 505 -13.99 16.92 -6.95
C MET A 505 -14.41 15.46 -6.99
N GLU A 506 -15.70 15.20 -7.12
CA GLU A 506 -16.26 13.87 -7.28
C GLU A 506 -17.15 13.82 -8.53
N ILE A 507 -16.90 12.86 -9.42
CA ILE A 507 -17.74 12.57 -10.56
C ILE A 507 -18.64 11.40 -10.18
N LEU A 508 -19.94 11.69 -10.09
CA LEU A 508 -20.95 10.71 -9.71
C LEU A 508 -21.22 9.70 -10.85
N PRO A 509 -21.86 8.55 -10.56
CA PRO A 509 -22.18 7.55 -11.59
C PRO A 509 -23.02 8.10 -12.76
N ASN A 510 -23.87 9.09 -12.51
CA ASN A 510 -24.66 9.78 -13.54
C ASN A 510 -23.87 10.86 -14.33
N GLY A 511 -22.57 10.99 -14.09
CA GLY A 511 -21.70 11.95 -14.75
C GLY A 511 -21.71 13.36 -14.17
N ALA A 512 -22.47 13.63 -13.11
CA ALA A 512 -22.52 14.94 -12.46
C ALA A 512 -21.27 15.20 -11.59
N LEU A 513 -20.92 16.47 -11.44
CA LEU A 513 -19.74 16.91 -10.68
C LEU A 513 -20.13 17.51 -9.32
N ILE A 514 -19.49 17.05 -8.27
CA ILE A 514 -19.42 17.74 -6.99
C ILE A 514 -18.04 18.40 -6.89
N ASP A 515 -17.99 19.66 -6.51
CA ASP A 515 -16.77 20.47 -6.42
C ASP A 515 -16.77 21.27 -5.12
N LYS A 516 -15.78 21.04 -4.25
CA LYS A 516 -15.64 21.67 -2.94
C LYS A 516 -14.21 22.04 -2.62
N MET A 517 -14.01 23.26 -2.15
CA MET A 517 -12.77 23.75 -1.57
C MET A 517 -12.68 23.27 -0.12
N THR A 518 -12.10 22.08 0.09
CA THR A 518 -12.06 21.43 1.40
C THR A 518 -10.94 20.40 1.45
N THR A 519 -10.62 19.91 2.62
CA THR A 519 -9.75 18.74 2.81
C THR A 519 -10.52 17.45 2.59
N TYR A 520 -9.80 16.33 2.43
CA TYR A 520 -10.44 15.05 2.16
C TYR A 520 -11.25 14.55 3.35
N ASP A 521 -10.72 14.66 4.57
CA ASP A 521 -11.43 14.26 5.79
C ASP A 521 -12.71 15.07 6.01
N GLU A 522 -12.66 16.37 5.80
CA GLU A 522 -13.84 17.26 5.89
C GLU A 522 -14.88 16.91 4.83
N TYR A 523 -14.43 16.54 3.62
CA TYR A 523 -15.31 16.11 2.53
C TYR A 523 -16.04 14.82 2.89
N LEU A 524 -15.32 13.82 3.40
CA LEU A 524 -15.92 12.52 3.80
C LEU A 524 -16.88 12.67 4.98
N ALA A 525 -16.57 13.54 5.95
CA ALA A 525 -17.42 13.82 7.11
C ALA A 525 -18.64 14.68 6.81
N SER A 526 -18.77 15.24 5.59
CA SER A 526 -19.84 16.17 5.25
C SER A 526 -21.16 15.46 4.96
N ASP A 527 -22.16 15.67 5.81
CA ASP A 527 -23.54 15.18 5.59
C ASP A 527 -24.18 15.75 4.31
N GLU A 528 -23.81 16.97 3.92
CA GLU A 528 -24.29 17.57 2.68
C GLU A 528 -23.82 16.78 1.45
N MET A 529 -22.56 16.35 1.45
CA MET A 529 -21.99 15.57 0.36
C MET A 529 -22.56 14.15 0.31
N ALA A 530 -22.75 13.52 1.48
CA ALA A 530 -23.42 12.23 1.58
C ALA A 530 -24.86 12.28 1.04
N ARG A 531 -25.61 13.34 1.37
CA ARG A 531 -26.97 13.55 0.83
C ARG A 531 -26.97 13.76 -0.69
N LYS A 532 -26.01 14.52 -1.23
CA LYS A 532 -25.90 14.71 -2.69
C LYS A 532 -25.63 13.39 -3.41
N ARG A 533 -24.72 12.58 -2.91
CA ARG A 533 -24.47 11.24 -3.46
C ARG A 533 -25.74 10.39 -3.44
N HIS A 534 -26.46 10.37 -2.33
CA HIS A 534 -27.67 9.57 -2.17
C HIS A 534 -28.81 10.01 -3.10
N VAL A 535 -29.05 11.32 -3.26
CA VAL A 535 -30.06 11.85 -4.18
C VAL A 535 -29.76 11.46 -5.63
N TYR A 536 -28.50 11.45 -6.04
CA TYR A 536 -28.11 11.10 -7.39
C TYR A 536 -28.12 9.58 -7.66
N THR A 537 -27.97 8.74 -6.64
CA THR A 537 -28.10 7.29 -6.77
C THR A 537 -29.54 6.81 -6.78
N MET A 538 -30.46 7.50 -6.11
CA MET A 538 -31.89 7.16 -6.11
C MET A 538 -32.64 7.49 -7.42
N THR A 539 -32.13 8.39 -8.26
CA THR A 539 -32.76 8.73 -9.55
C THR A 539 -32.60 7.67 -10.63
N GLU A 540 -31.77 6.64 -10.42
CA GLU A 540 -31.63 5.51 -11.36
C GLU A 540 -32.55 4.33 -11.03
N GLU A 541 -32.97 4.16 -9.77
CA GLU A 541 -33.87 3.06 -9.36
C GLU A 541 -35.37 3.38 -9.50
N ASP A 542 -35.74 4.65 -9.63
CA ASP A 542 -37.16 5.10 -9.74
C ASP A 542 -37.62 5.44 -11.18
N ASN A 543 -36.85 5.13 -12.21
CA ASN A 543 -37.21 5.23 -13.61
C ASN A 543 -37.00 3.89 -14.32
#